data_afa874bd1801431ee349533ef69f0171
#
_entry.id   afa874bd1801431ee349533ef69f0171
#
_cell.length_a   1.000
_cell.length_b   1.000
_cell.length_c   1.000
_cell.angle_alpha   90.00
_cell.angle_beta   90.00
_cell.angle_gamma   90.00
#
_symmetry.space_group_name_H-M   'P 1'
#
loop_
_entity.id
_entity.type
_entity.pdbx_description
1 polymer ?
#
loop_
_entity_poly.entity_id
_entity_poly.type
_entity_poly.pdbx_seq_one_letter_code
_entity_poly.pdbx_strand_id
1 'polypeptide(L)'
;MKHTRIIAIAGCFALLSDWAVAQEVGEYGFLQLPVSSHAAALGGTVVSVVEPEAGLAYQNPALLCPEMSGQAVVSYMNYVSDINLSYASYTGSFRTVGAWQAGVQYLSYGDFEGYDSSGVPTGSFTAKDIALYGSLGLPINDNWRWGVTARAVISKYESYSAFALGVDAGLNYYDEVAGRSISLVVSNLGGQLKSLDESRKCNLPTQLSIGWTKEVEHLPFCFTLTAYNLFDWEHNYYDAEGKLHKYKGGEQLLNHLLWGVEWVASDNFYLAAGYSYRRQSEFSGDGGFLRGLSVGGGLNWRQWKAGASYASYNAVDGSLMFQLSYTF
;
A
#
# COMPACT_ATOMS: atom_id res chain seq x y z
N MET A 1 -16.24 -10.29 33.61
CA MET A 1 -16.24 -10.47 32.15
C MET A 1 -15.53 -9.36 31.34
N LYS A 2 -15.34 -8.14 31.84
CA LYS A 2 -14.62 -7.07 31.11
C LYS A 2 -13.08 -7.25 31.12
N HIS A 3 -12.50 -7.79 32.18
CA HIS A 3 -11.03 -7.98 32.29
C HIS A 3 -10.49 -9.14 31.42
N THR A 4 -11.28 -10.15 31.15
CA THR A 4 -10.85 -11.29 30.33
C THR A 4 -10.71 -10.92 28.82
N ARG A 5 -11.47 -9.92 28.36
CA ARG A 5 -11.39 -9.46 26.97
C ARG A 5 -10.16 -8.58 26.70
N ILE A 6 -9.72 -7.79 27.70
CA ILE A 6 -8.51 -6.95 27.61
C ILE A 6 -7.25 -7.83 27.61
N ILE A 7 -7.25 -8.93 28.39
CA ILE A 7 -6.12 -9.87 28.45
C ILE A 7 -6.00 -10.66 27.12
N ALA A 8 -7.11 -10.97 26.46
CA ALA A 8 -7.08 -11.65 25.14
C ALA A 8 -6.50 -10.75 24.04
N ILE A 9 -6.80 -9.45 24.05
CA ILE A 9 -6.25 -8.48 23.07
C ILE A 9 -4.76 -8.24 23.35
N ALA A 10 -4.35 -8.11 24.60
CA ALA A 10 -2.93 -7.97 24.98
C ALA A 10 -2.13 -9.26 24.69
N GLY A 11 -2.74 -10.43 24.83
CA GLY A 11 -2.12 -11.72 24.50
C GLY A 11 -1.91 -11.92 22.99
N CYS A 12 -2.82 -11.42 22.13
CA CYS A 12 -2.62 -11.42 20.69
C CYS A 12 -1.47 -10.48 20.26
N PHE A 13 -1.29 -9.34 20.92
CA PHE A 13 -0.17 -8.43 20.64
C PHE A 13 1.19 -9.02 21.08
N ALA A 14 1.23 -9.76 22.18
CA ALA A 14 2.47 -10.40 22.64
C ALA A 14 2.91 -11.58 21.75
N LEU A 15 1.98 -12.25 21.07
CA LEU A 15 2.31 -13.32 20.11
C LEU A 15 2.78 -12.78 18.76
N LEU A 16 2.55 -11.50 18.45
CA LEU A 16 3.00 -10.87 17.21
C LEU A 16 4.45 -10.35 17.33
N SER A 17 4.98 -10.15 18.53
CA SER A 17 6.33 -9.63 18.76
C SER A 17 7.46 -10.60 18.40
N ASP A 18 7.22 -11.92 18.49
CA ASP A 18 8.21 -12.93 18.11
C ASP A 18 8.32 -13.14 16.59
N TRP A 19 7.40 -12.59 15.79
CA TRP A 19 7.41 -12.66 14.33
C TRP A 19 8.05 -11.43 13.67
N ALA A 20 8.33 -10.38 14.45
CA ALA A 20 9.03 -9.18 13.99
C ALA A 20 10.55 -9.36 14.00
N VAL A 21 11.04 -10.43 13.37
CA VAL A 21 12.48 -10.61 13.15
C VAL A 21 12.91 -9.76 11.97
N ALA A 22 13.94 -8.96 12.18
CA ALA A 22 14.64 -8.07 11.28
C ALA A 22 14.28 -8.23 9.79
N GLN A 23 13.52 -7.27 9.28
CA GLN A 23 13.17 -7.18 7.87
C GLN A 23 14.42 -6.75 7.09
N GLU A 24 15.13 -7.69 6.47
CA GLU A 24 16.06 -7.34 5.40
C GLU A 24 15.24 -6.82 4.22
N VAL A 25 15.44 -5.56 3.88
CA VAL A 25 14.84 -4.90 2.72
C VAL A 25 15.30 -5.63 1.44
N GLY A 26 14.37 -6.18 0.68
CA GLY A 26 14.71 -6.71 -0.62
C GLY A 26 13.63 -7.53 -1.30
N GLU A 27 13.16 -8.60 -0.71
CA GLU A 27 12.18 -9.45 -1.35
C GLU A 27 10.75 -8.97 -1.02
N TYR A 28 9.86 -8.98 -2.03
CA TYR A 28 8.44 -8.60 -1.91
C TYR A 28 8.13 -7.13 -1.60
N GLY A 29 9.07 -6.19 -1.75
CA GLY A 29 8.84 -4.75 -1.54
C GLY A 29 7.71 -4.19 -2.42
N PHE A 30 7.39 -4.82 -3.55
CA PHE A 30 6.30 -4.41 -4.44
C PHE A 30 4.91 -4.46 -3.77
N LEU A 31 4.73 -5.27 -2.73
CA LEU A 31 3.48 -5.34 -1.96
C LEU A 31 3.18 -4.05 -1.18
N GLN A 32 4.17 -3.20 -0.97
CA GLN A 32 4.04 -1.90 -0.31
C GLN A 32 3.74 -0.76 -1.29
N LEU A 33 3.87 -1.01 -2.62
CA LEU A 33 3.54 -0.01 -3.62
C LEU A 33 2.02 0.23 -3.69
N PRO A 34 1.58 1.49 -3.85
CA PRO A 34 0.16 1.79 -4.00
C PRO A 34 -0.36 1.21 -5.31
N VAL A 35 -1.60 0.73 -5.28
CA VAL A 35 -2.33 0.25 -6.46
C VAL A 35 -3.43 1.22 -6.88
N SER A 36 -3.75 2.21 -6.05
CA SER A 36 -4.68 3.32 -6.35
C SER A 36 -3.90 4.60 -6.62
N SER A 37 -4.26 5.30 -7.71
CA SER A 37 -3.71 6.62 -8.04
C SER A 37 -4.07 7.65 -6.98
N HIS A 38 -5.22 7.49 -6.31
CA HIS A 38 -5.65 8.33 -5.20
C HIS A 38 -4.73 8.14 -3.98
N ALA A 39 -4.49 6.89 -3.56
CA ALA A 39 -3.55 6.60 -2.49
C ALA A 39 -2.12 7.08 -2.83
N ALA A 40 -1.69 6.92 -4.08
CA ALA A 40 -0.38 7.39 -4.54
C ALA A 40 -0.26 8.92 -4.45
N ALA A 41 -1.32 9.66 -4.80
CA ALA A 41 -1.37 11.12 -4.67
C ALA A 41 -1.29 11.60 -3.23
N LEU A 42 -1.91 10.88 -2.28
CA LEU A 42 -1.93 11.19 -0.84
C LEU A 42 -0.69 10.70 -0.07
N GLY A 43 0.35 10.25 -0.76
CA GLY A 43 1.61 9.84 -0.12
C GLY A 43 2.00 8.38 -0.28
N GLY A 44 1.11 7.53 -0.80
CA GLY A 44 1.36 6.12 -1.11
C GLY A 44 0.66 5.13 -0.17
N THR A 45 0.74 5.30 1.15
CA THR A 45 0.03 4.47 2.12
C THR A 45 -1.12 5.24 2.75
N VAL A 46 -2.35 4.86 2.41
CA VAL A 46 -3.58 5.50 2.89
C VAL A 46 -4.55 4.43 3.38
N VAL A 47 -4.78 4.40 4.69
CA VAL A 47 -5.56 3.32 5.32
C VAL A 47 -6.87 3.77 5.97
N SER A 48 -7.17 5.09 5.93
CA SER A 48 -8.32 5.67 6.64
C SER A 48 -9.25 6.54 5.79
N VAL A 49 -9.00 6.71 4.50
CA VAL A 49 -9.92 7.41 3.59
C VAL A 49 -11.11 6.53 3.29
N VAL A 50 -12.30 6.97 3.69
CA VAL A 50 -13.56 6.24 3.52
C VAL A 50 -14.29 6.81 2.32
N GLU A 51 -14.05 6.23 1.17
CA GLU A 51 -14.70 6.56 -0.09
C GLU A 51 -15.12 5.30 -0.85
N PRO A 52 -16.15 5.37 -1.69
CA PRO A 52 -16.58 4.24 -2.50
C PRO A 52 -15.62 4.01 -3.69
N GLU A 53 -14.34 3.85 -3.40
CA GLU A 53 -13.27 3.55 -4.34
C GLU A 53 -12.57 2.24 -3.98
N ALA A 54 -12.80 1.21 -4.77
CA ALA A 54 -12.32 -0.15 -4.50
C ALA A 54 -10.78 -0.26 -4.51
N GLY A 55 -10.07 0.64 -5.19
CA GLY A 55 -8.60 0.69 -5.17
C GLY A 55 -8.00 1.02 -3.80
N LEU A 56 -8.68 1.82 -2.98
CA LEU A 56 -8.25 2.17 -1.62
C LEU A 56 -8.34 0.98 -0.66
N ALA A 57 -9.32 0.08 -0.88
CA ALA A 57 -9.54 -1.08 -0.02
C ALA A 57 -8.43 -2.13 -0.11
N TYR A 58 -7.57 -2.08 -1.13
CA TYR A 58 -6.38 -2.93 -1.22
C TYR A 58 -5.45 -2.79 -0.01
N GLN A 59 -5.29 -1.57 0.52
CA GLN A 59 -4.40 -1.28 1.65
C GLN A 59 -5.09 -1.47 3.01
N ASN A 60 -6.42 -1.44 3.05
CA ASN A 60 -7.19 -1.68 4.26
C ASN A 60 -8.51 -2.39 3.93
N PRO A 61 -8.63 -3.70 4.15
CA PRO A 61 -9.86 -4.44 3.85
C PRO A 61 -11.07 -4.01 4.69
N ALA A 62 -10.87 -3.31 5.81
CA ALA A 62 -11.96 -2.75 6.61
C ALA A 62 -12.70 -1.59 5.92
N LEU A 63 -12.12 -1.00 4.86
CA LEU A 63 -12.77 0.04 4.05
C LEU A 63 -13.74 -0.52 3.03
N LEU A 64 -13.70 -1.84 2.75
CA LEU A 64 -14.65 -2.48 1.84
C LEU A 64 -16.08 -2.28 2.33
N CYS A 65 -16.93 -1.77 1.44
CA CYS A 65 -18.32 -1.49 1.71
C CYS A 65 -19.23 -1.89 0.53
N PRO A 66 -20.55 -2.12 0.78
CA PRO A 66 -21.49 -2.52 -0.27
C PRO A 66 -21.58 -1.53 -1.43
N GLU A 67 -21.31 -0.25 -1.20
CA GLU A 67 -21.33 0.83 -2.20
C GLU A 67 -20.25 0.65 -3.29
N MET A 68 -19.21 -0.15 -3.02
CA MET A 68 -18.19 -0.53 -4.00
C MET A 68 -18.61 -1.72 -4.87
N SER A 69 -19.80 -2.28 -4.67
CA SER A 69 -20.26 -3.46 -5.39
C SER A 69 -20.37 -3.24 -6.89
N GLY A 70 -19.93 -4.19 -7.69
CA GLY A 70 -19.90 -4.11 -9.14
C GLY A 70 -18.74 -3.28 -9.68
N GLN A 71 -17.81 -2.79 -8.84
CA GLN A 71 -16.69 -1.98 -9.29
C GLN A 71 -15.53 -2.87 -9.76
N ALA A 72 -15.14 -2.68 -11.03
CA ALA A 72 -13.90 -3.20 -11.59
C ALA A 72 -12.87 -2.06 -11.63
N VAL A 73 -11.65 -2.33 -11.20
CA VAL A 73 -10.53 -1.36 -11.18
C VAL A 73 -9.36 -1.95 -11.94
N VAL A 74 -8.74 -1.12 -12.78
CA VAL A 74 -7.43 -1.40 -13.37
C VAL A 74 -6.51 -0.22 -13.13
N SER A 75 -5.25 -0.48 -12.80
CA SER A 75 -4.25 0.56 -12.71
C SER A 75 -2.90 0.11 -13.27
N TYR A 76 -2.12 1.10 -13.68
CA TYR A 76 -0.78 0.93 -14.21
C TYR A 76 0.13 2.01 -13.66
N MET A 77 1.29 1.61 -13.15
CA MET A 77 2.34 2.51 -12.67
C MET A 77 3.64 2.20 -13.40
N ASN A 78 4.19 3.19 -14.07
CA ASN A 78 5.61 3.16 -14.44
C ASN A 78 6.40 3.52 -13.17
N TYR A 79 7.06 2.51 -12.59
CA TYR A 79 7.73 2.67 -11.29
C TYR A 79 9.11 3.27 -11.43
N VAL A 80 10.00 2.62 -12.18
CA VAL A 80 11.35 3.11 -12.50
C VAL A 80 11.87 2.37 -13.73
N SER A 81 12.43 3.10 -14.71
CA SER A 81 12.95 2.53 -15.96
C SER A 81 11.90 1.58 -16.60
N ASP A 82 12.28 0.32 -16.83
CA ASP A 82 11.42 -0.71 -17.41
C ASP A 82 10.59 -1.50 -16.38
N ILE A 83 10.66 -1.12 -15.09
CA ILE A 83 9.88 -1.75 -14.03
C ILE A 83 8.48 -1.15 -13.99
N ASN A 84 7.48 -2.00 -14.19
CA ASN A 84 6.10 -1.57 -14.29
C ASN A 84 5.20 -2.40 -13.38
N LEU A 85 4.32 -1.70 -12.64
CA LEU A 85 3.30 -2.30 -11.80
C LEU A 85 1.95 -2.21 -12.49
N SER A 86 1.27 -3.34 -12.61
CA SER A 86 -0.11 -3.43 -13.08
C SER A 86 -1.00 -4.03 -12.00
N TYR A 87 -2.22 -3.57 -11.92
CA TYR A 87 -3.19 -4.05 -10.94
C TYR A 87 -4.57 -4.17 -11.59
N ALA A 88 -5.32 -5.19 -11.19
CA ALA A 88 -6.71 -5.35 -11.53
C ALA A 88 -7.48 -5.97 -10.37
N SER A 89 -8.70 -5.49 -10.12
CA SER A 89 -9.60 -6.04 -9.11
C SER A 89 -11.06 -5.93 -9.51
N TYR A 90 -11.86 -6.75 -8.84
CA TYR A 90 -13.33 -6.68 -8.88
C TYR A 90 -13.88 -6.78 -7.47
N THR A 91 -14.87 -5.94 -7.17
CA THR A 91 -15.53 -5.87 -5.86
C THR A 91 -17.00 -6.28 -6.00
N GLY A 92 -17.45 -7.13 -5.12
CA GLY A 92 -18.85 -7.51 -4.98
C GLY A 92 -19.34 -7.35 -3.55
N SER A 93 -20.64 -7.39 -3.35
CA SER A 93 -21.24 -7.29 -2.01
C SER A 93 -21.93 -8.58 -1.58
N PHE A 94 -21.99 -8.80 -0.27
CA PHE A 94 -22.85 -9.79 0.36
C PHE A 94 -24.17 -9.12 0.77
N ARG A 95 -25.04 -8.86 -0.20
CA ARG A 95 -26.26 -8.08 -0.02
C ARG A 95 -25.92 -6.67 0.52
N THR A 96 -26.52 -6.29 1.67
CA THR A 96 -26.32 -4.98 2.33
C THR A 96 -25.38 -5.05 3.54
N VAL A 97 -24.77 -6.21 3.80
CA VAL A 97 -24.06 -6.45 5.08
C VAL A 97 -22.57 -6.19 4.96
N GLY A 98 -21.94 -6.56 3.83
CA GLY A 98 -20.50 -6.42 3.65
C GLY A 98 -20.09 -6.56 2.20
N ALA A 99 -18.79 -6.44 1.95
CA ALA A 99 -18.23 -6.54 0.61
C ALA A 99 -17.03 -7.50 0.57
N TRP A 100 -16.76 -8.01 -0.61
CA TRP A 100 -15.57 -8.78 -0.94
C TRP A 100 -14.89 -8.17 -2.15
N GLN A 101 -13.59 -8.36 -2.22
CA GLN A 101 -12.79 -7.96 -3.37
C GLN A 101 -11.82 -9.08 -3.71
N ALA A 102 -11.62 -9.32 -4.99
CA ALA A 102 -10.56 -10.20 -5.48
C ALA A 102 -9.76 -9.47 -6.55
N GLY A 103 -8.46 -9.72 -6.61
CA GLY A 103 -7.63 -9.04 -7.57
C GLY A 103 -6.24 -9.61 -7.70
N VAL A 104 -5.47 -8.98 -8.59
CA VAL A 104 -4.09 -9.33 -8.91
C VAL A 104 -3.25 -8.06 -9.00
N GLN A 105 -2.07 -8.13 -8.40
CA GLN A 105 -0.99 -7.15 -8.56
C GLN A 105 0.15 -7.85 -9.28
N TYR A 106 0.66 -7.24 -10.33
CA TYR A 106 1.70 -7.79 -11.19
C TYR A 106 2.83 -6.77 -11.36
N LEU A 107 4.03 -7.13 -10.94
CA LEU A 107 5.24 -6.34 -11.17
C LEU A 107 6.09 -7.03 -12.22
N SER A 108 6.41 -6.31 -13.28
CA SER A 108 7.39 -6.69 -14.30
C SER A 108 8.68 -5.92 -14.09
N TYR A 109 9.79 -6.61 -14.08
CA TYR A 109 11.12 -5.98 -13.98
C TYR A 109 11.76 -5.71 -15.35
N GLY A 110 11.04 -5.96 -16.46
CA GLY A 110 11.57 -5.85 -17.82
C GLY A 110 12.34 -7.09 -18.27
N ASP A 111 13.10 -6.91 -19.35
CA ASP A 111 13.93 -7.94 -19.94
C ASP A 111 15.40 -7.73 -19.57
N PHE A 112 16.10 -8.80 -19.20
CA PHE A 112 17.51 -8.80 -18.86
C PHE A 112 18.30 -9.63 -19.87
N GLU A 113 19.46 -9.13 -20.26
CA GLU A 113 20.42 -9.90 -21.04
C GLU A 113 21.23 -10.82 -20.14
N GLY A 114 21.23 -12.12 -20.47
CA GLY A 114 22.03 -13.12 -19.78
C GLY A 114 23.43 -13.22 -20.38
N TYR A 115 24.43 -13.41 -19.54
CA TYR A 115 25.81 -13.63 -19.94
C TYR A 115 26.39 -14.85 -19.20
N ASP A 116 27.22 -15.62 -19.86
CA ASP A 116 27.99 -16.68 -19.20
C ASP A 116 29.20 -16.11 -18.42
N SER A 117 29.92 -16.99 -17.71
CA SER A 117 31.09 -16.58 -16.94
C SER A 117 32.24 -16.02 -17.80
N SER A 118 32.18 -16.16 -19.11
CA SER A 118 33.13 -15.65 -20.10
C SER A 118 32.68 -14.36 -20.76
N GLY A 119 31.51 -13.84 -20.37
CA GLY A 119 30.89 -12.60 -20.91
C GLY A 119 30.22 -12.82 -22.28
N VAL A 120 29.95 -14.06 -22.67
CA VAL A 120 29.22 -14.35 -23.92
C VAL A 120 27.72 -14.28 -23.66
N PRO A 121 26.93 -13.56 -24.51
CA PRO A 121 25.49 -13.52 -24.36
C PRO A 121 24.85 -14.91 -24.43
N THR A 122 23.98 -15.23 -23.46
CA THR A 122 23.26 -16.52 -23.37
C THR A 122 21.79 -16.41 -23.73
N GLY A 123 21.33 -15.19 -24.06
CA GLY A 123 19.95 -14.87 -24.36
C GLY A 123 19.34 -13.87 -23.39
N SER A 124 18.02 -13.64 -23.47
CA SER A 124 17.30 -12.76 -22.55
C SER A 124 16.43 -13.57 -21.60
N PHE A 125 16.25 -13.07 -20.38
CA PHE A 125 15.31 -13.60 -19.40
C PHE A 125 14.46 -12.50 -18.78
N THR A 126 13.31 -12.88 -18.18
CA THR A 126 12.38 -11.97 -17.52
C THR A 126 12.33 -12.25 -16.03
N ALA A 127 12.07 -11.21 -15.25
CA ALA A 127 11.77 -11.30 -13.82
C ALA A 127 10.38 -10.68 -13.56
N LYS A 128 9.58 -11.33 -12.70
CA LYS A 128 8.24 -10.87 -12.37
C LYS A 128 7.76 -11.37 -11.03
N ASP A 129 6.94 -10.55 -10.38
CA ASP A 129 6.20 -10.88 -9.17
C ASP A 129 4.70 -10.76 -9.42
N ILE A 130 3.95 -11.71 -8.88
CA ILE A 130 2.48 -11.76 -8.99
C ILE A 130 1.92 -11.97 -7.60
N ALA A 131 1.05 -11.08 -7.13
CA ALA A 131 0.27 -11.26 -5.92
C ALA A 131 -1.21 -11.40 -6.29
N LEU A 132 -1.77 -12.58 -5.99
CA LEU A 132 -3.21 -12.83 -6.03
C LEU A 132 -3.77 -12.60 -4.63
N TYR A 133 -4.93 -11.96 -4.50
CA TYR A 133 -5.53 -11.72 -3.21
C TYR A 133 -7.05 -11.80 -3.23
N GLY A 134 -7.61 -12.09 -2.06
CA GLY A 134 -9.03 -12.00 -1.77
C GLY A 134 -9.26 -11.35 -0.42
N SER A 135 -10.15 -10.35 -0.38
CA SER A 135 -10.45 -9.54 0.80
C SER A 135 -11.92 -9.63 1.16
N LEU A 136 -12.21 -9.52 2.46
CA LEU A 136 -13.54 -9.44 3.03
C LEU A 136 -13.61 -8.26 3.98
N GLY A 137 -14.66 -7.43 3.86
CA GLY A 137 -14.96 -6.33 4.77
C GLY A 137 -16.38 -6.47 5.32
N LEU A 138 -16.51 -6.36 6.64
CA LEU A 138 -17.77 -6.51 7.35
C LEU A 138 -17.95 -5.43 8.42
N PRO A 139 -19.16 -4.88 8.60
CA PRO A 139 -19.46 -3.99 9.70
C PRO A 139 -19.56 -4.77 11.03
N ILE A 140 -19.13 -4.14 12.11
CA ILE A 140 -19.38 -4.59 13.48
C ILE A 140 -20.63 -3.88 14.02
N ASN A 141 -20.77 -2.61 13.71
CA ASN A 141 -21.90 -1.72 13.98
C ASN A 141 -21.85 -0.51 13.03
N ASP A 142 -22.65 0.49 13.26
CA ASP A 142 -22.78 1.66 12.36
C ASP A 142 -21.45 2.42 12.16
N ASN A 143 -20.57 2.43 13.16
CA ASN A 143 -19.30 3.17 13.10
C ASN A 143 -18.07 2.28 12.90
N TRP A 144 -18.14 0.99 13.29
CA TRP A 144 -16.97 0.11 13.26
C TRP A 144 -17.07 -0.94 12.16
N ARG A 145 -15.99 -1.09 11.41
CA ARG A 145 -15.81 -2.10 10.35
C ARG A 145 -14.51 -2.85 10.58
N TRP A 146 -14.45 -4.09 10.18
CA TRP A 146 -13.25 -4.89 10.14
C TRP A 146 -13.10 -5.58 8.81
N GLY A 147 -11.91 -5.98 8.47
CA GLY A 147 -11.68 -6.73 7.25
C GLY A 147 -10.41 -7.56 7.32
N VAL A 148 -10.35 -8.56 6.45
CA VAL A 148 -9.20 -9.44 6.27
C VAL A 148 -8.91 -9.63 4.78
N THR A 149 -7.64 -9.81 4.45
CA THR A 149 -7.16 -10.18 3.12
C THR A 149 -6.31 -11.43 3.24
N ALA A 150 -6.52 -12.39 2.36
CA ALA A 150 -5.59 -13.50 2.13
C ALA A 150 -4.85 -13.23 0.82
N ARG A 151 -3.53 -13.44 0.82
CA ARG A 151 -2.65 -13.11 -0.30
C ARG A 151 -1.73 -14.27 -0.63
N ALA A 152 -1.61 -14.62 -1.92
CA ALA A 152 -0.65 -15.58 -2.44
C ALA A 152 0.31 -14.87 -3.39
N VAL A 153 1.60 -14.98 -3.15
CA VAL A 153 2.66 -14.31 -3.93
C VAL A 153 3.49 -15.35 -4.65
N ILE A 154 3.66 -15.16 -5.95
CA ILE A 154 4.46 -16.00 -6.83
C ILE A 154 5.53 -15.11 -7.46
N SER A 155 6.80 -15.40 -7.16
CA SER A 155 7.95 -14.75 -7.78
C SER A 155 8.57 -15.68 -8.79
N LYS A 156 8.92 -15.16 -9.96
CA LYS A 156 9.58 -15.92 -11.01
C LYS A 156 10.70 -15.09 -11.62
N TYR A 157 11.94 -15.54 -11.41
CA TYR A 157 13.15 -14.90 -11.89
C TYR A 157 13.96 -15.93 -12.69
N GLU A 158 14.02 -15.75 -14.01
CA GLU A 158 14.63 -16.71 -14.93
C GLU A 158 14.03 -18.13 -14.75
N SER A 159 14.82 -19.06 -14.26
CA SER A 159 14.46 -20.47 -13.97
C SER A 159 14.01 -20.68 -12.53
N TYR A 160 14.22 -19.71 -11.63
CA TYR A 160 13.89 -19.80 -10.21
C TYR A 160 12.46 -19.35 -9.92
N SER A 161 11.83 -19.98 -8.94
CA SER A 161 10.49 -19.59 -8.50
C SER A 161 10.35 -19.67 -6.99
N ALA A 162 9.72 -18.65 -6.40
CA ALA A 162 9.36 -18.61 -5.00
C ALA A 162 7.83 -18.51 -4.83
N PHE A 163 7.34 -18.95 -3.67
CA PHE A 163 5.95 -18.86 -3.30
C PHE A 163 5.82 -18.45 -1.85
N ALA A 164 4.98 -17.44 -1.58
CA ALA A 164 4.71 -16.95 -0.24
C ALA A 164 3.20 -16.80 0.00
N LEU A 165 2.80 -16.88 1.26
CA LEU A 165 1.46 -16.58 1.72
C LEU A 165 1.49 -15.47 2.74
N GLY A 166 0.48 -14.61 2.70
CA GLY A 166 0.31 -13.50 3.62
C GLY A 166 -1.14 -13.24 3.96
N VAL A 167 -1.35 -12.57 5.08
CA VAL A 167 -2.66 -12.14 5.56
C VAL A 167 -2.57 -10.68 5.98
N ASP A 168 -3.61 -9.91 5.66
CA ASP A 168 -3.80 -8.56 6.17
C ASP A 168 -5.04 -8.53 7.08
N ALA A 169 -5.03 -7.68 8.08
CA ALA A 169 -6.18 -7.45 8.95
C ALA A 169 -6.33 -5.95 9.20
N GLY A 170 -7.54 -5.44 9.05
CA GLY A 170 -7.88 -4.04 9.23
C GLY A 170 -9.04 -3.84 10.19
N LEU A 171 -9.00 -2.72 10.90
CA LEU A 171 -10.10 -2.20 11.71
C LEU A 171 -10.25 -0.72 11.37
N ASN A 172 -11.49 -0.29 11.13
CA ASN A 172 -11.82 1.11 10.85
C ASN A 172 -12.96 1.57 11.76
N TYR A 173 -12.79 2.77 12.31
CA TYR A 173 -13.84 3.56 12.93
C TYR A 173 -14.18 4.73 12.01
N TYR A 174 -15.43 4.89 11.63
CA TYR A 174 -15.92 6.00 10.83
C TYR A 174 -17.14 6.66 11.49
N ASP A 175 -17.05 7.96 11.66
CA ASP A 175 -18.13 8.81 12.17
C ASP A 175 -18.50 9.79 11.06
N GLU A 176 -19.55 9.43 10.32
CA GLU A 176 -20.04 10.19 9.16
C GLU A 176 -20.47 11.60 9.54
N VAL A 177 -21.13 11.76 10.71
CA VAL A 177 -21.60 13.07 11.18
C VAL A 177 -20.44 14.01 11.50
N ALA A 178 -19.39 13.46 12.11
CA ALA A 178 -18.19 14.22 12.42
C ALA A 178 -17.20 14.29 11.24
N GLY A 179 -17.44 13.59 10.13
CA GLY A 179 -16.53 13.51 8.98
C GLY A 179 -15.12 13.05 9.38
N ARG A 180 -15.01 12.02 10.23
CA ARG A 180 -13.72 11.53 10.71
C ARG A 180 -13.61 10.02 10.64
N SER A 181 -12.44 9.56 10.26
CA SER A 181 -12.09 8.13 10.20
C SER A 181 -10.78 7.86 10.92
N ILE A 182 -10.70 6.72 11.59
CA ILE A 182 -9.48 6.21 12.22
C ILE A 182 -9.36 4.73 11.86
N SER A 183 -8.19 4.32 11.38
CA SER A 183 -7.92 2.93 11.02
C SER A 183 -6.67 2.39 11.69
N LEU A 184 -6.68 1.09 11.93
CA LEU A 184 -5.53 0.29 12.32
C LEU A 184 -5.43 -0.89 11.36
N VAL A 185 -4.25 -1.09 10.76
CA VAL A 185 -4.01 -2.15 9.77
C VAL A 185 -2.69 -2.84 10.06
N VAL A 186 -2.73 -4.17 10.06
CA VAL A 186 -1.55 -5.02 9.95
C VAL A 186 -1.59 -5.66 8.57
N SER A 187 -0.57 -5.43 7.75
CA SER A 187 -0.49 -5.96 6.39
C SER A 187 0.72 -6.87 6.18
N ASN A 188 0.59 -7.78 5.21
CA ASN A 188 1.62 -8.71 4.77
C ASN A 188 2.17 -9.62 5.90
N LEU A 189 1.34 -10.00 6.88
CA LEU A 189 1.73 -10.95 7.92
C LEU A 189 1.87 -12.34 7.29
N GLY A 190 3.10 -12.82 7.13
CA GLY A 190 3.35 -14.10 6.47
C GLY A 190 4.79 -14.27 6.00
N GLY A 191 5.01 -15.28 5.17
CA GLY A 191 6.36 -15.58 4.68
C GLY A 191 6.40 -16.57 3.53
N GLN A 192 7.61 -16.87 3.09
CA GLN A 192 7.88 -17.83 2.04
C GLN A 192 7.62 -19.27 2.48
N LEU A 193 6.88 -20.01 1.68
CA LEU A 193 6.76 -21.45 1.75
C LEU A 193 7.81 -22.14 0.86
N LYS A 194 8.10 -21.55 -0.31
CA LYS A 194 9.17 -21.96 -1.22
C LYS A 194 10.03 -20.74 -1.52
N SER A 195 11.34 -20.82 -1.23
CA SER A 195 12.30 -19.75 -1.54
C SER A 195 12.97 -19.94 -2.91
N LEU A 196 13.55 -18.87 -3.44
CA LEU A 196 14.39 -18.91 -4.65
C LEU A 196 15.67 -19.71 -4.41
N ASP A 197 16.26 -19.54 -3.23
CA ASP A 197 17.41 -20.30 -2.74
C ASP A 197 16.98 -21.09 -1.50
N GLU A 198 17.22 -22.42 -1.49
CA GLU A 198 16.85 -23.31 -0.38
C GLU A 198 17.51 -22.94 0.95
N SER A 199 18.63 -22.21 0.89
CA SER A 199 19.40 -21.80 2.08
C SER A 199 18.76 -20.62 2.85
N ARG A 200 17.87 -19.83 2.23
CA ARG A 200 17.34 -18.59 2.81
C ARG A 200 15.85 -18.44 2.57
N LYS A 201 15.08 -18.33 3.64
CA LYS A 201 13.66 -17.97 3.59
C LYS A 201 13.47 -16.52 4.04
N CYS A 202 12.67 -15.77 3.31
CA CYS A 202 12.33 -14.39 3.63
C CYS A 202 10.89 -14.29 4.15
N ASN A 203 10.67 -13.39 5.08
CA ASN A 203 9.33 -13.00 5.50
C ASN A 203 8.77 -11.98 4.51
N LEU A 204 7.44 -11.92 4.42
CA LEU A 204 6.80 -10.80 3.72
C LEU A 204 7.02 -9.49 4.49
N PRO A 205 6.98 -8.32 3.81
CA PRO A 205 7.18 -7.01 4.44
C PRO A 205 6.01 -6.66 5.36
N THR A 206 5.98 -7.27 6.53
CA THR A 206 4.94 -7.07 7.53
C THR A 206 4.95 -5.63 8.03
N GLN A 207 3.80 -4.97 7.98
CA GLN A 207 3.68 -3.56 8.31
C GLN A 207 2.50 -3.32 9.24
N LEU A 208 2.70 -2.47 10.25
CA LEU A 208 1.64 -1.90 11.07
C LEU A 208 1.44 -0.44 10.65
N SER A 209 0.19 -0.07 10.38
CA SER A 209 -0.19 1.28 9.99
C SER A 209 -1.38 1.78 10.80
N ILE A 210 -1.36 3.06 11.15
CA ILE A 210 -2.45 3.78 11.80
C ILE A 210 -2.79 4.98 10.93
N GLY A 211 -4.03 5.10 10.49
CA GLY A 211 -4.51 6.23 9.69
C GLY A 211 -5.52 7.07 10.44
N TRP A 212 -5.50 8.35 10.18
CA TRP A 212 -6.51 9.31 10.59
C TRP A 212 -6.89 10.18 9.40
N THR A 213 -8.19 10.36 9.18
CA THR A 213 -8.74 11.21 8.13
C THR A 213 -9.80 12.12 8.72
N LYS A 214 -9.81 13.37 8.29
CA LYS A 214 -10.78 14.38 8.71
C LYS A 214 -11.23 15.21 7.52
N GLU A 215 -12.52 15.16 7.25
CA GLU A 215 -13.20 16.09 6.37
C GLU A 215 -13.50 17.38 7.12
N VAL A 216 -13.23 18.53 6.51
CA VAL A 216 -13.48 19.83 7.14
C VAL A 216 -14.89 20.29 6.83
N GLU A 217 -15.68 20.53 7.87
CA GLU A 217 -17.04 21.04 7.71
C GLU A 217 -17.05 22.36 6.94
N HIS A 218 -17.93 22.46 5.94
CA HIS A 218 -18.12 23.64 5.10
C HIS A 218 -16.93 24.05 4.21
N LEU A 219 -15.85 23.26 4.17
CA LEU A 219 -14.73 23.49 3.26
C LEU A 219 -14.50 22.21 2.44
N PRO A 220 -14.13 22.35 1.16
CA PRO A 220 -13.92 21.21 0.28
C PRO A 220 -12.53 20.58 0.49
N PHE A 221 -12.13 20.39 1.75
CA PHE A 221 -10.82 19.82 2.09
C PHE A 221 -10.95 18.61 3.01
N CYS A 222 -10.21 17.57 2.66
CA CYS A 222 -10.00 16.39 3.49
C CYS A 222 -8.50 16.28 3.82
N PHE A 223 -8.19 16.05 5.10
CA PHE A 223 -6.82 15.86 5.59
C PHE A 223 -6.61 14.43 6.02
N THR A 224 -5.49 13.85 5.61
CA THR A 224 -5.07 12.52 6.02
C THR A 224 -3.72 12.56 6.71
N LEU A 225 -3.57 11.73 7.72
CA LEU A 225 -2.31 11.47 8.40
C LEU A 225 -2.20 9.96 8.58
N THR A 226 -1.16 9.35 8.02
CA THR A 226 -0.89 7.94 8.19
C THR A 226 0.47 7.74 8.85
N ALA A 227 0.48 7.07 10.00
CA ALA A 227 1.70 6.51 10.58
C ALA A 227 1.85 5.08 10.05
N TYR A 228 2.97 4.79 9.40
CA TYR A 228 3.20 3.52 8.71
C TYR A 228 4.54 2.89 9.11
N ASN A 229 4.72 1.62 8.81
CA ASN A 229 5.92 0.83 9.12
C ASN A 229 6.32 0.85 10.60
N LEU A 230 5.32 0.78 11.50
CA LEU A 230 5.53 0.96 12.94
C LEU A 230 6.22 -0.26 13.61
N PHE A 231 6.33 -1.41 12.94
CA PHE A 231 7.12 -2.55 13.43
C PHE A 231 8.63 -2.35 13.24
N ASP A 232 9.04 -1.63 12.19
CA ASP A 232 10.44 -1.29 11.91
C ASP A 232 10.70 0.17 12.31
N TRP A 233 10.73 0.43 13.62
CA TRP A 233 10.89 1.78 14.16
C TRP A 233 12.28 2.36 13.92
N GLU A 234 13.35 1.54 13.96
CA GLU A 234 14.74 1.98 13.79
C GLU A 234 15.19 1.92 12.32
N HIS A 235 14.48 2.63 11.46
CA HIS A 235 14.85 2.68 10.05
C HIS A 235 16.13 3.48 9.83
N ASN A 236 17.12 2.86 9.16
CA ASN A 236 18.37 3.50 8.78
C ASN A 236 18.57 3.35 7.26
N TYR A 237 19.24 4.30 6.63
CA TYR A 237 19.54 4.22 5.20
C TYR A 237 21.00 4.57 4.91
N TYR A 238 21.50 4.12 3.75
CA TYR A 238 22.81 4.50 3.24
C TYR A 238 22.63 5.55 2.14
N ASP A 239 23.42 6.65 2.21
CA ASP A 239 23.45 7.63 1.14
C ASP A 239 24.24 7.13 -0.09
N ALA A 240 24.29 7.94 -1.14
CA ALA A 240 25.00 7.61 -2.38
C ALA A 240 26.52 7.41 -2.18
N GLU A 241 27.08 7.99 -1.13
CA GLU A 241 28.48 7.85 -0.72
C GLU A 241 28.72 6.61 0.17
N GLY A 242 27.68 5.81 0.47
CA GLY A 242 27.75 4.61 1.33
C GLY A 242 27.83 4.91 2.82
N LYS A 243 27.50 6.12 3.26
CA LYS A 243 27.49 6.52 4.67
C LYS A 243 26.14 6.18 5.31
N LEU A 244 26.17 5.48 6.45
CA LEU A 244 24.97 5.15 7.20
C LEU A 244 24.38 6.38 7.90
N HIS A 245 23.15 6.69 7.56
CA HIS A 245 22.35 7.71 8.21
C HIS A 245 21.38 7.07 9.21
N LYS A 246 21.44 7.55 10.46
CA LYS A 246 20.54 7.14 11.54
C LYS A 246 19.65 8.32 11.90
N TYR A 247 18.37 8.13 11.79
CA TYR A 247 17.41 9.12 12.26
C TYR A 247 17.36 9.15 13.79
N LYS A 248 17.15 10.31 14.37
CA LYS A 248 17.10 10.51 15.82
C LYS A 248 15.91 11.38 16.23
N GLY A 249 15.28 11.02 17.34
CA GLY A 249 14.23 11.83 17.96
C GLY A 249 13.06 12.14 17.03
N GLY A 250 12.80 13.42 16.78
CA GLY A 250 11.68 13.88 15.96
C GLY A 250 11.76 13.48 14.49
N GLU A 251 12.96 13.36 13.93
CA GLU A 251 13.15 12.92 12.53
C GLU A 251 12.69 11.48 12.34
N GLN A 252 12.96 10.61 13.31
CA GLN A 252 12.51 9.22 13.28
C GLN A 252 10.98 9.13 13.28
N LEU A 253 10.29 9.95 14.07
CA LEU A 253 8.83 10.02 14.01
C LEU A 253 8.34 10.51 12.64
N LEU A 254 8.97 11.56 12.08
CA LEU A 254 8.58 12.10 10.78
C LEU A 254 8.74 11.11 9.63
N ASN A 255 9.73 10.19 9.72
CA ASN A 255 9.92 9.12 8.72
C ASN A 255 8.76 8.13 8.65
N HIS A 256 8.02 7.98 9.74
CA HIS A 256 6.85 7.11 9.80
C HIS A 256 5.55 7.84 9.49
N LEU A 257 5.58 9.15 9.17
CA LEU A 257 4.39 9.93 8.90
C LEU A 257 4.26 10.28 7.42
N LEU A 258 3.06 10.04 6.90
CA LEU A 258 2.59 10.50 5.60
C LEU A 258 1.48 11.52 5.81
N TRP A 259 1.61 12.66 5.17
CA TRP A 259 0.65 13.74 5.20
C TRP A 259 -0.06 13.81 3.87
N GLY A 260 -1.38 13.90 3.88
CA GLY A 260 -2.18 14.05 2.69
C GLY A 260 -3.19 15.19 2.86
N VAL A 261 -3.44 15.89 1.78
CA VAL A 261 -4.53 16.85 1.66
C VAL A 261 -5.22 16.61 0.33
N GLU A 262 -6.53 16.62 0.37
CA GLU A 262 -7.38 16.51 -0.79
C GLU A 262 -8.29 17.73 -0.87
N TRP A 263 -8.42 18.29 -2.05
CA TRP A 263 -9.40 19.30 -2.41
C TRP A 263 -10.48 18.68 -3.28
N VAL A 264 -11.65 18.49 -2.69
CA VAL A 264 -12.84 17.97 -3.36
C VAL A 264 -13.59 19.14 -4.00
N ALA A 265 -13.22 19.48 -5.23
CA ALA A 265 -13.79 20.64 -5.94
C ALA A 265 -15.27 20.42 -6.31
N SER A 266 -15.67 19.18 -6.51
CA SER A 266 -17.05 18.74 -6.76
C SER A 266 -17.16 17.23 -6.57
N ASP A 267 -18.38 16.68 -6.58
CA ASP A 267 -18.63 15.22 -6.58
C ASP A 267 -17.94 14.48 -7.74
N ASN A 268 -17.54 15.23 -8.78
CA ASN A 268 -16.94 14.66 -9.99
C ASN A 268 -15.44 14.90 -10.13
N PHE A 269 -14.83 15.74 -9.28
CA PHE A 269 -13.42 16.12 -9.43
C PHE A 269 -12.76 16.41 -8.11
N TYR A 270 -11.60 15.78 -7.90
CA TYR A 270 -10.72 16.08 -6.78
C TYR A 270 -9.26 16.30 -7.24
N LEU A 271 -8.51 17.05 -6.44
CA LEU A 271 -7.05 17.13 -6.49
C LEU A 271 -6.49 16.72 -5.13
N ALA A 272 -5.44 15.93 -5.14
CA ALA A 272 -4.79 15.45 -3.95
C ALA A 272 -3.30 15.73 -3.98
N ALA A 273 -2.74 16.03 -2.82
CA ALA A 273 -1.30 16.15 -2.61
C ALA A 273 -0.89 15.44 -1.32
N GLY A 274 0.25 14.79 -1.35
CA GLY A 274 0.80 14.06 -0.22
C GLY A 274 2.28 14.39 -0.01
N TYR A 275 2.75 14.19 1.20
CA TYR A 275 4.14 14.43 1.55
C TYR A 275 4.69 13.31 2.45
N SER A 276 5.88 12.81 2.11
CA SER A 276 6.65 11.82 2.85
C SER A 276 8.02 12.38 3.19
N TYR A 277 8.28 12.62 4.47
CA TYR A 277 9.59 13.04 4.93
C TYR A 277 10.67 11.98 4.66
N ARG A 278 10.33 10.70 4.80
CA ARG A 278 11.22 9.58 4.50
C ARG A 278 11.72 9.62 3.05
N ARG A 279 10.82 9.75 2.08
CA ARG A 279 11.19 9.85 0.66
C ARG A 279 12.07 11.07 0.39
N GLN A 280 11.72 12.20 1.00
CA GLN A 280 12.52 13.42 0.88
C GLN A 280 13.92 13.22 1.41
N SER A 281 14.11 12.58 2.57
CA SER A 281 15.42 12.38 3.19
C SER A 281 16.27 11.32 2.50
N GLU A 282 15.66 10.18 2.12
CA GLU A 282 16.37 9.06 1.47
C GLU A 282 16.73 9.36 0.01
N PHE A 283 15.91 10.14 -0.69
CA PHE A 283 16.10 10.47 -2.11
C PHE A 283 16.60 11.90 -2.33
N SER A 284 17.08 12.58 -1.29
CA SER A 284 17.59 13.95 -1.33
C SER A 284 18.95 14.05 -2.05
N GLY A 285 18.97 13.73 -3.34
CA GLY A 285 19.98 14.21 -4.25
C GLY A 285 19.64 15.64 -4.68
N ASP A 286 19.76 15.97 -5.96
CA ASP A 286 19.49 17.32 -6.50
C ASP A 286 18.02 17.79 -6.42
N GLY A 287 17.08 16.94 -5.97
CA GLY A 287 15.62 17.22 -5.96
C GLY A 287 15.05 17.88 -4.70
N GLY A 288 15.76 17.86 -3.58
CA GLY A 288 15.34 18.51 -2.32
C GLY A 288 13.93 18.12 -1.86
N PHE A 289 13.14 19.11 -1.41
CA PHE A 289 11.76 18.95 -0.90
C PHE A 289 10.81 18.26 -1.88
N LEU A 290 10.97 18.45 -3.19
CA LEU A 290 10.09 17.87 -4.20
C LEU A 290 10.12 16.33 -4.24
N ARG A 291 11.20 15.70 -3.78
CA ARG A 291 11.30 14.25 -3.70
C ARG A 291 10.32 13.61 -2.71
N GLY A 292 9.92 14.34 -1.67
CA GLY A 292 8.90 13.91 -0.72
C GLY A 292 7.47 14.11 -1.19
N LEU A 293 7.26 14.94 -2.22
CA LEU A 293 5.94 15.34 -2.70
C LEU A 293 5.32 14.26 -3.60
N SER A 294 4.03 14.07 -3.46
CA SER A 294 3.16 13.37 -4.39
C SER A 294 1.97 14.25 -4.74
N VAL A 295 1.50 14.16 -5.97
CA VAL A 295 0.34 14.92 -6.44
C VAL A 295 -0.49 14.05 -7.38
N GLY A 296 -1.78 14.33 -7.45
CA GLY A 296 -2.66 13.64 -8.38
C GLY A 296 -4.08 14.22 -8.33
N GLY A 297 -4.95 13.59 -9.07
CA GLY A 297 -6.35 13.94 -9.10
C GLY A 297 -7.19 12.90 -9.81
N GLY A 298 -8.49 13.03 -9.70
CA GLY A 298 -9.42 12.11 -10.31
C GLY A 298 -10.68 12.79 -10.81
N LEU A 299 -11.31 12.10 -11.75
CA LEU A 299 -12.55 12.49 -12.40
C LEU A 299 -13.54 11.35 -12.26
N ASN A 300 -14.76 11.67 -11.80
CA ASN A 300 -15.90 10.77 -11.76
C ASN A 300 -16.89 11.18 -12.85
N TRP A 301 -17.18 10.27 -13.78
CA TRP A 301 -18.13 10.54 -14.84
C TRP A 301 -19.09 9.34 -15.01
N ARG A 302 -20.27 9.48 -14.46
CA ARG A 302 -21.30 8.41 -14.43
C ARG A 302 -20.75 7.16 -13.72
N GLN A 303 -20.58 6.06 -14.46
CA GLN A 303 -20.06 4.77 -13.99
C GLN A 303 -18.52 4.68 -14.03
N TRP A 304 -17.85 5.67 -14.65
CA TRP A 304 -16.40 5.70 -14.80
C TRP A 304 -15.75 6.59 -13.75
N LYS A 305 -14.66 6.09 -13.20
CA LYS A 305 -13.73 6.91 -12.42
C LYS A 305 -12.34 6.77 -13.04
N ALA A 306 -11.69 7.88 -13.32
CA ALA A 306 -10.32 7.92 -13.84
C ALA A 306 -9.45 8.77 -12.92
N GLY A 307 -8.25 8.29 -12.62
CA GLY A 307 -7.30 9.02 -11.78
C GLY A 307 -5.89 8.92 -12.33
N ALA A 308 -5.10 9.94 -12.04
CA ALA A 308 -3.68 9.97 -12.34
C ALA A 308 -2.90 10.58 -11.19
N SER A 309 -1.68 10.10 -10.95
CA SER A 309 -0.80 10.64 -9.92
C SER A 309 0.65 10.56 -10.31
N TYR A 310 1.45 11.42 -9.70
CA TYR A 310 2.89 11.48 -9.81
C TYR A 310 3.52 11.52 -8.42
N ALA A 311 4.51 10.69 -8.19
CA ALA A 311 5.28 10.66 -6.95
C ALA A 311 6.66 10.04 -7.19
N SER A 312 7.65 10.39 -6.37
CA SER A 312 8.95 9.72 -6.40
C SER A 312 8.94 8.55 -5.41
N TYR A 313 8.92 7.32 -5.93
CA TYR A 313 9.05 6.08 -5.13
C TYR A 313 10.45 5.47 -5.21
N ASN A 314 11.36 6.11 -5.94
CA ASN A 314 12.75 5.72 -6.10
C ASN A 314 13.64 6.96 -6.20
N ALA A 315 14.95 6.77 -6.10
CA ALA A 315 15.93 7.85 -6.12
C ALA A 315 16.23 8.39 -7.54
N VAL A 316 15.88 7.63 -8.59
CA VAL A 316 16.26 7.94 -9.99
C VAL A 316 15.25 8.86 -10.64
N ASP A 317 14.00 8.40 -10.75
CA ASP A 317 12.93 9.05 -11.50
C ASP A 317 11.63 9.16 -10.72
N GLY A 318 10.71 10.01 -11.21
CA GLY A 318 9.34 10.05 -10.73
C GLY A 318 8.51 8.94 -11.34
N SER A 319 7.61 8.37 -10.54
CA SER A 319 6.67 7.34 -10.96
C SER A 319 5.35 7.97 -11.36
N LEU A 320 4.84 7.59 -12.52
CA LEU A 320 3.51 7.97 -13.01
C LEU A 320 2.55 6.80 -12.84
N MET A 321 1.38 7.07 -12.30
CA MET A 321 0.33 6.08 -12.12
C MET A 321 -0.98 6.55 -12.75
N PHE A 322 -1.65 5.64 -13.43
CA PHE A 322 -2.98 5.82 -14.00
C PHE A 322 -3.92 4.75 -13.46
N GLN A 323 -5.16 5.14 -13.21
CA GLN A 323 -6.21 4.25 -12.74
C GLN A 323 -7.49 4.50 -13.52
N LEU A 324 -8.20 3.43 -13.83
CA LEU A 324 -9.53 3.45 -14.40
C LEU A 324 -10.42 2.48 -13.63
N SER A 325 -11.60 2.94 -13.24
CA SER A 325 -12.61 2.12 -12.58
C SER A 325 -13.93 2.23 -13.32
N TYR A 326 -14.69 1.13 -13.34
CA TYR A 326 -16.04 1.07 -13.90
C TYR A 326 -16.96 0.37 -12.92
N THR A 327 -18.14 0.93 -12.69
CA THR A 327 -19.19 0.34 -11.85
C THR A 327 -20.32 -0.17 -12.72
N PHE A 328 -20.60 -1.49 -12.68
CA PHE A 328 -21.62 -2.20 -13.46
C PHE A 328 -23.04 -1.95 -12.93
#